data_0ce532d24588327975f65a3e6077b11b
#
_entry.id   0ce532d24588327975f65a3e6077b11b
#
_cell.length_a   1.000
_cell.length_b   1.000
_cell.length_c   1.000
_cell.angle_alpha   90.00
_cell.angle_beta   90.00
_cell.angle_gamma   90.00
#
_symmetry.space_group_name_H-M   'P 1'
#
loop_
_entity.id
_entity.type
_entity.pdbx_description
1 polymer ?
#
loop_
_entity_poly.entity_id
_entity_poly.type
_entity_poly.pdbx_seq_one_letter_code
_entity_poly.pdbx_strand_id
1 'polypeptide(L)'
;MNASTEFDTGPLSWVKNEIDLALERAANALNAYAESADLSHIQYCRTHLHQVQGALIIVGLDGVRQLTEALEALLEAMETGTVAANRANIALTYQGLQGIGSYLDALLAGQN
;
A
#
# COMPACT_ATOMS: atom_id res chain seq x y z
N MET A 1 -4.79 -12.26 -29.70
CA MET A 1 -4.28 -11.65 -28.47
C MET A 1 -3.02 -12.36 -28.01
N ASN A 2 -2.08 -11.62 -27.60
CA ASN A 2 -0.80 -12.17 -27.20
C ASN A 2 -0.64 -12.04 -25.68
N ALA A 3 -0.80 -13.13 -24.97
CA ALA A 3 -0.74 -13.14 -23.51
C ALA A 3 0.64 -12.75 -22.98
N SER A 4 1.70 -12.91 -23.78
CA SER A 4 3.05 -12.60 -23.32
C SER A 4 3.31 -11.10 -23.19
N THR A 5 2.47 -10.25 -23.80
CA THR A 5 2.64 -8.81 -23.75
C THR A 5 1.62 -8.13 -22.84
N GLU A 6 0.73 -8.90 -22.27
CA GLU A 6 -0.32 -8.35 -21.42
C GLU A 6 -0.21 -8.93 -20.01
N PHE A 7 -0.47 -8.07 -19.03
CA PHE A 7 -0.52 -8.51 -17.65
C PHE A 7 -1.74 -9.41 -17.43
N ASP A 8 -1.50 -10.58 -16.84
CA ASP A 8 -2.59 -11.50 -16.52
C ASP A 8 -3.21 -11.10 -15.19
N THR A 9 -4.45 -10.64 -15.21
CA THR A 9 -5.16 -10.19 -14.02
C THR A 9 -5.75 -11.32 -13.18
N GLY A 10 -5.69 -12.57 -13.65
CA GLY A 10 -6.21 -13.69 -12.89
C GLY A 10 -5.64 -13.80 -11.49
N PRO A 11 -4.29 -13.85 -11.33
CA PRO A 11 -3.71 -13.91 -9.99
C PRO A 11 -4.09 -12.70 -9.13
N LEU A 12 -4.13 -11.50 -9.71
CA LEU A 12 -4.51 -10.30 -8.96
C LEU A 12 -5.95 -10.39 -8.47
N SER A 13 -6.88 -10.87 -9.32
CA SER A 13 -8.28 -10.94 -8.89
C SER A 13 -8.47 -11.90 -7.72
N TRP A 14 -7.60 -12.90 -7.58
CA TRP A 14 -7.66 -13.83 -6.47
C TRP A 14 -7.25 -13.20 -5.14
N VAL A 15 -6.28 -12.27 -5.17
CA VAL A 15 -5.76 -11.66 -3.95
C VAL A 15 -6.29 -10.24 -3.73
N LYS A 16 -7.13 -9.72 -4.65
CA LYS A 16 -7.55 -8.32 -4.59
C LYS A 16 -8.29 -7.99 -3.30
N ASN A 17 -9.16 -8.88 -2.83
CA ASN A 17 -9.88 -8.64 -1.59
C ASN A 17 -8.93 -8.57 -0.40
N GLU A 18 -7.91 -9.42 -0.38
CA GLU A 18 -6.90 -9.39 0.68
C GLU A 18 -6.12 -8.09 0.66
N ILE A 19 -5.75 -7.64 -0.55
CA ILE A 19 -5.02 -6.39 -0.70
C ILE A 19 -5.89 -5.21 -0.26
N ASP A 20 -7.14 -5.17 -0.70
CA ASP A 20 -8.06 -4.10 -0.32
C ASP A 20 -8.24 -4.02 1.19
N LEU A 21 -8.38 -5.16 1.84
CA LEU A 21 -8.56 -5.21 3.28
C LEU A 21 -7.29 -4.71 3.99
N ALA A 22 -6.12 -5.13 3.51
CA ALA A 22 -4.86 -4.67 4.11
C ALA A 22 -4.66 -3.17 3.91
N LEU A 23 -4.99 -2.64 2.73
CA LEU A 23 -4.91 -1.20 2.48
C LEU A 23 -5.86 -0.42 3.39
N GLU A 24 -7.07 -0.93 3.58
CA GLU A 24 -8.04 -0.30 4.47
C GLU A 24 -7.54 -0.28 5.91
N ARG A 25 -6.97 -1.38 6.38
CA ARG A 25 -6.42 -1.46 7.72
C ARG A 25 -5.23 -0.52 7.90
N ALA A 26 -4.38 -0.42 6.88
CA ALA A 26 -3.26 0.52 6.91
C ALA A 26 -3.77 1.96 6.99
N ALA A 27 -4.77 2.31 6.20
CA ALA A 27 -5.34 3.66 6.22
C ALA A 27 -5.99 3.96 7.58
N ASN A 28 -6.71 3.00 8.15
CA ASN A 28 -7.33 3.18 9.45
C ASN A 28 -6.27 3.40 10.54
N ALA A 29 -5.13 2.71 10.44
CA ALA A 29 -4.04 2.90 11.38
C ALA A 29 -3.45 4.32 11.28
N LEU A 30 -3.33 4.86 10.06
CA LEU A 30 -2.87 6.24 9.90
C LEU A 30 -3.84 7.23 10.54
N ASN A 31 -5.14 7.02 10.36
CA ASN A 31 -6.14 7.87 10.97
C ASN A 31 -6.08 7.79 12.49
N ALA A 32 -5.87 6.59 13.04
CA ALA A 32 -5.73 6.41 14.48
C ALA A 32 -4.50 7.14 15.01
N TYR A 33 -3.40 7.11 14.29
CA TYR A 33 -2.20 7.86 14.66
C TYR A 33 -2.49 9.35 14.68
N ALA A 34 -3.22 9.85 13.69
CA ALA A 34 -3.54 11.28 13.62
C ALA A 34 -4.31 11.76 14.85
N GLU A 35 -5.09 10.86 15.47
CA GLU A 35 -5.87 11.22 16.66
C GLU A 35 -5.09 11.06 17.95
N SER A 36 -4.25 10.00 18.05
CA SER A 36 -3.62 9.63 19.33
C SER A 36 -2.14 9.94 19.41
N ALA A 37 -1.47 10.12 18.26
CA ALA A 37 -0.01 10.28 18.14
C ALA A 37 0.76 9.09 18.75
N ASP A 38 0.13 7.93 18.84
CA ASP A 38 0.76 6.72 19.35
C ASP A 38 1.47 6.00 18.19
N LEU A 39 2.80 5.89 18.29
CA LEU A 39 3.61 5.31 17.23
C LEU A 39 3.28 3.85 16.94
N SER A 40 2.59 3.15 17.85
CA SER A 40 2.17 1.78 17.58
C SER A 40 1.25 1.72 16.35
N HIS A 41 0.50 2.78 16.08
CA HIS A 41 -0.34 2.83 14.88
C HIS A 41 0.47 2.92 13.60
N ILE A 42 1.63 3.58 13.65
CA ILE A 42 2.54 3.61 12.50
C ILE A 42 3.09 2.22 12.23
N GLN A 43 3.48 1.50 13.28
CA GLN A 43 3.95 0.11 13.13
C GLN A 43 2.86 -0.77 12.54
N TYR A 44 1.63 -0.59 12.98
CA TYR A 44 0.50 -1.37 12.51
C TYR A 44 0.24 -1.11 11.03
N CYS A 45 0.28 0.17 10.64
CA CYS A 45 0.16 0.57 9.24
C CYS A 45 1.23 -0.12 8.39
N ARG A 46 2.47 -0.10 8.86
CA ARG A 46 3.60 -0.70 8.15
C ARG A 46 3.41 -2.21 7.99
N THR A 47 2.90 -2.88 9.03
CA THR A 47 2.65 -4.31 8.99
C THR A 47 1.65 -4.66 7.88
N HIS A 48 0.55 -3.91 7.79
CA HIS A 48 -0.46 -4.17 6.77
C HIS A 48 0.06 -3.84 5.37
N LEU A 49 0.84 -2.79 5.24
CA LEU A 49 1.44 -2.44 3.95
C LEU A 49 2.42 -3.51 3.48
N HIS A 50 3.13 -4.13 4.42
CA HIS A 50 4.03 -5.23 4.10
C HIS A 50 3.25 -6.44 3.56
N GLN A 51 2.05 -6.67 4.06
CA GLN A 51 1.18 -7.73 3.51
C GLN A 51 0.79 -7.42 2.06
N VAL A 52 0.51 -6.16 1.75
CA VAL A 52 0.23 -5.74 0.38
C VAL A 52 1.45 -6.02 -0.50
N GLN A 53 2.64 -5.66 -0.03
CA GLN A 53 3.86 -5.90 -0.77
C GLN A 53 4.04 -7.38 -1.09
N GLY A 54 3.84 -8.25 -0.11
CA GLY A 54 3.95 -9.69 -0.31
C GLY A 54 3.00 -10.20 -1.39
N ALA A 55 1.76 -9.73 -1.38
CA ALA A 55 0.79 -10.13 -2.39
C ALA A 55 1.18 -9.63 -3.78
N LEU A 56 1.72 -8.40 -3.87
CA LEU A 56 2.14 -7.85 -5.16
C LEU A 56 3.34 -8.59 -5.74
N ILE A 57 4.24 -9.08 -4.88
CA ILE A 57 5.35 -9.92 -5.33
C ILE A 57 4.82 -11.20 -5.97
N ILE A 58 3.85 -11.82 -5.33
CA ILE A 58 3.28 -13.07 -5.82
C ILE A 58 2.65 -12.89 -7.20
N VAL A 59 1.97 -11.76 -7.41
CA VAL A 59 1.30 -11.52 -8.69
C VAL A 59 2.19 -10.80 -9.71
N GLY A 60 3.42 -10.47 -9.36
CA GLY A 60 4.42 -9.95 -10.31
C GLY A 60 4.26 -8.48 -10.69
N LEU A 61 3.71 -7.66 -9.81
CA LEU A 61 3.52 -6.23 -10.09
C LEU A 61 4.67 -5.41 -9.51
N ASP A 62 5.81 -5.40 -10.20
CA ASP A 62 7.05 -4.83 -9.68
C ASP A 62 6.98 -3.31 -9.48
N GLY A 63 6.33 -2.58 -10.38
CA GLY A 63 6.25 -1.12 -10.26
C GLY A 63 5.49 -0.69 -9.02
N VAL A 64 4.34 -1.30 -8.80
CA VAL A 64 3.52 -1.00 -7.62
C VAL A 64 4.20 -1.50 -6.36
N ARG A 65 4.90 -2.64 -6.44
CA ARG A 65 5.67 -3.15 -5.32
C ARG A 65 6.72 -2.13 -4.87
N GLN A 66 7.40 -1.49 -5.82
CA GLN A 66 8.39 -0.47 -5.49
C GLN A 66 7.76 0.70 -4.74
N LEU A 67 6.54 1.09 -5.13
CA LEU A 67 5.82 2.14 -4.41
C LEU A 67 5.52 1.71 -2.97
N THR A 68 5.08 0.47 -2.77
CA THR A 68 4.82 -0.01 -1.40
C THR A 68 6.08 -0.04 -0.57
N GLU A 69 7.22 -0.39 -1.16
CA GLU A 69 8.50 -0.36 -0.47
C GLU A 69 8.88 1.05 -0.05
N ALA A 70 8.65 2.02 -0.93
CA ALA A 70 8.93 3.41 -0.61
C ALA A 70 8.06 3.92 0.54
N LEU A 71 6.78 3.54 0.55
CA LEU A 71 5.87 3.92 1.63
C LEU A 71 6.26 3.25 2.95
N GLU A 72 6.68 1.98 2.90
CA GLU A 72 7.19 1.30 4.10
C GLU A 72 8.40 2.01 4.66
N ALA A 73 9.32 2.43 3.78
CA ALA A 73 10.52 3.15 4.22
C ALA A 73 10.15 4.50 4.87
N LEU A 74 9.14 5.18 4.32
CA LEU A 74 8.67 6.44 4.91
C LEU A 74 8.07 6.20 6.29
N LEU A 75 7.25 5.15 6.44
CA LEU A 75 6.66 4.81 7.72
C LEU A 75 7.74 4.44 8.74
N GLU A 76 8.74 3.68 8.34
CA GLU A 76 9.84 3.34 9.22
C GLU A 76 10.60 4.59 9.66
N ALA A 77 10.86 5.51 8.73
CA ALA A 77 11.55 6.75 9.04
C ALA A 77 10.75 7.61 10.02
N MET A 78 9.42 7.62 9.92
CA MET A 78 8.57 8.32 10.88
C MET A 78 8.61 7.63 12.24
N GLU A 79 8.62 6.31 12.24
CA GLU A 79 8.67 5.53 13.49
C GLU A 79 9.97 5.77 14.26
N THR A 80 11.08 5.84 13.54
CA THR A 80 12.40 6.05 14.16
C THR A 80 12.71 7.52 14.43
N GLY A 81 11.88 8.43 13.94
CA GLY A 81 12.11 9.86 14.12
C GLY A 81 13.03 10.49 13.09
N THR A 82 13.51 9.74 12.11
CA THR A 82 14.35 10.28 11.04
C THR A 82 13.57 11.29 10.20
N VAL A 83 12.27 11.04 10.02
CA VAL A 83 11.35 11.94 9.33
C VAL A 83 10.22 12.24 10.30
N ALA A 84 9.75 13.48 10.33
CA ALA A 84 8.67 13.86 11.24
C ALA A 84 7.37 13.17 10.85
N ALA A 85 6.68 12.60 11.85
CA ALA A 85 5.35 12.02 11.66
C ALA A 85 4.30 13.13 11.75
N ASN A 86 4.42 14.12 10.88
CA ASN A 86 3.57 15.29 10.88
C ASN A 86 2.41 15.12 9.89
N ARG A 87 1.50 16.09 9.90
CA ARG A 87 0.31 16.02 9.06
C ARG A 87 0.64 15.83 7.58
N ALA A 88 1.67 16.53 7.09
CA ALA A 88 2.03 16.45 5.67
C ALA A 88 2.52 15.06 5.29
N ASN A 89 3.37 14.46 6.11
CA ASN A 89 3.92 13.14 5.83
C ASN A 89 2.87 12.05 6.00
N ILE A 90 1.98 12.20 6.95
CA ILE A 90 0.84 11.27 7.12
C ILE A 90 -0.09 11.36 5.90
N ALA A 91 -0.39 12.57 5.43
CA ALA A 91 -1.24 12.77 4.26
C ALA A 91 -0.60 12.17 3.01
N LEU A 92 0.70 12.34 2.85
CA LEU A 92 1.43 11.76 1.72
C LEU A 92 1.35 10.24 1.71
N THR A 93 1.53 9.63 2.88
CA THR A 93 1.41 8.17 3.01
C THR A 93 0.00 7.71 2.66
N TYR A 94 -1.00 8.43 3.17
CA TYR A 94 -2.40 8.10 2.89
C TYR A 94 -2.69 8.17 1.39
N GLN A 95 -2.21 9.21 0.72
CA GLN A 95 -2.36 9.35 -0.73
C GLN A 95 -1.70 8.20 -1.48
N GLY A 96 -0.55 7.73 -1.01
CA GLY A 96 0.13 6.59 -1.59
C GLY A 96 -0.70 5.32 -1.48
N LEU A 97 -1.31 5.07 -0.32
CA LEU A 97 -2.18 3.91 -0.14
C LEU A 97 -3.37 3.96 -1.09
N GLN A 98 -3.99 5.13 -1.23
CA GLN A 98 -5.11 5.32 -2.12
C GLN A 98 -4.70 5.11 -3.58
N GLY A 99 -3.52 5.59 -3.95
CA GLY A 99 -2.99 5.42 -5.30
C GLY A 99 -2.79 3.96 -5.66
N ILE A 100 -2.28 3.16 -4.72
CA ILE A 100 -2.11 1.73 -4.94
C ILE A 100 -3.46 1.09 -5.23
N GLY A 101 -4.46 1.36 -4.40
CA GLY A 101 -5.80 0.78 -4.57
C GLY A 101 -6.42 1.16 -5.89
N SER A 102 -6.35 2.45 -6.25
CA SER A 102 -6.91 2.94 -7.50
C SER A 102 -6.25 2.32 -8.72
N TYR A 103 -4.93 2.18 -8.69
CA TYR A 103 -4.19 1.58 -9.79
C TYR A 103 -4.60 0.11 -9.98
N LEU A 104 -4.70 -0.64 -8.88
CA LEU A 104 -5.09 -2.04 -8.96
C LEU A 104 -6.52 -2.21 -9.45
N ASP A 105 -7.42 -1.33 -9.02
CA ASP A 105 -8.80 -1.34 -9.52
C ASP A 105 -8.84 -1.09 -11.03
N ALA A 106 -8.04 -0.15 -11.51
CA ALA A 106 -7.96 0.15 -12.94
C ALA A 106 -7.44 -1.04 -13.73
N LEU A 107 -6.43 -1.74 -13.21
CA LEU A 107 -5.90 -2.93 -13.87
C LEU A 107 -6.98 -4.01 -14.01
N LEU A 108 -7.74 -4.25 -12.94
CA LEU A 108 -8.79 -5.27 -12.97
C LEU A 108 -9.94 -4.87 -13.87
N ALA A 109 -10.17 -3.58 -14.06
CA ALA A 109 -11.19 -3.09 -14.98
C ALA A 109 -10.72 -3.14 -16.44
N GLY A 110 -9.49 -3.55 -16.70
CA GLY A 110 -8.97 -3.63 -18.06
C GLY A 110 -8.50 -2.32 -18.62
N GLN A 111 -8.27 -1.33 -17.77
CA GLN A 111 -7.76 -0.02 -18.20
C GLN A 111 -6.23 -0.03 -18.17
N ASN A 112 -5.63 0.33 -19.28
CA ASN A 112 -4.19 0.33 -19.40
C ASN A 112 -3.66 1.72 -19.70
#